data_e9ecc2d08885065d7851edda2e7c1cef
#
_entry.id   e9ecc2d08885065d7851edda2e7c1cef
#
_cell.length_a   1.000
_cell.length_b   1.000
_cell.length_c   1.000
_cell.angle_alpha   90.00
_cell.angle_beta   90.00
_cell.angle_gamma   90.00
#
_symmetry.space_group_name_H-M   'P 1'
#
loop_
_entity.id
_entity.type
_entity.pdbx_description
1 polymer ?
#
loop_
_entity_poly.entity_id
_entity_poly.type
_entity_poly.pdbx_seq_one_letter_code
_entity_poly.pdbx_strand_id
1 'polypeptide(L)'
;MKCFLLGSLLSLLVFIFPMGLMAEDYLSEADALYEQGGIENYKQAIELYLKVLEANPNDYEANWKCARAYRDYGKEAKKKNVEGWKDICARYGKEGMKYAQKAIEQGPNKPDGHYYYGLNVGIYSDGVSVLTALAEGLKSKTQRSFERTYELDKMYDDAGPILALGRFWAVVPWPFRDKEKALTYYREYQATKYFAEKDEGKIYLAEMLLKLKGRGDKAEAKALLEKVAQSDDRYFREWANRLLEKIK
;
A
#
# COMPACT_ATOMS: atom_id res chain seq x y z
N MET A 1 -20.47 73.67 -29.76
CA MET A 1 -20.26 72.93 -28.50
C MET A 1 -20.22 71.39 -28.81
N LYS A 2 -19.03 70.79 -28.81
CA LYS A 2 -18.85 69.35 -29.04
C LYS A 2 -18.44 68.78 -27.69
N CYS A 3 -19.31 68.01 -27.06
CA CYS A 3 -18.97 67.23 -25.89
C CYS A 3 -18.22 65.96 -26.30
N PHE A 4 -16.97 65.83 -25.86
CA PHE A 4 -16.20 64.57 -25.92
C PHE A 4 -16.54 63.73 -24.69
N LEU A 5 -17.15 62.59 -24.91
CA LEU A 5 -17.29 61.52 -23.89
C LEU A 5 -16.02 60.67 -23.91
N LEU A 6 -15.17 60.82 -22.89
CA LEU A 6 -14.09 59.89 -22.60
C LEU A 6 -14.70 58.62 -21.98
N GLY A 7 -14.74 57.53 -22.77
CA GLY A 7 -15.04 56.22 -22.25
C GLY A 7 -13.78 55.62 -21.58
N SER A 8 -13.79 55.49 -20.27
CA SER A 8 -12.78 54.82 -19.49
C SER A 8 -12.90 53.29 -19.71
N LEU A 9 -12.00 52.70 -20.47
CA LEU A 9 -11.86 51.26 -20.58
C LEU A 9 -11.15 50.74 -19.33
N LEU A 10 -11.92 50.19 -18.38
CA LEU A 10 -11.38 49.48 -17.22
C LEU A 10 -10.93 48.08 -17.67
N SER A 11 -9.64 47.93 -17.96
CA SER A 11 -9.05 46.63 -18.27
C SER A 11 -9.04 45.76 -17.00
N LEU A 12 -9.96 44.79 -16.94
CA LEU A 12 -9.96 43.75 -15.92
C LEU A 12 -8.81 42.82 -16.22
N LEU A 13 -7.66 42.99 -15.56
CA LEU A 13 -6.56 42.03 -15.56
C LEU A 13 -7.01 40.83 -14.76
N VAL A 14 -7.55 39.81 -15.44
CA VAL A 14 -7.75 38.49 -14.87
C VAL A 14 -6.37 37.86 -14.72
N PHE A 15 -5.83 37.85 -13.51
CA PHE A 15 -4.67 37.04 -13.17
C PHE A 15 -5.08 35.56 -13.25
N ILE A 16 -4.86 34.94 -14.41
CA ILE A 16 -4.89 33.51 -14.54
C ILE A 16 -3.61 33.01 -13.84
N PHE A 17 -3.70 32.76 -12.54
CA PHE A 17 -2.67 31.97 -11.86
C PHE A 17 -2.61 30.61 -12.58
N PRO A 18 -1.45 30.16 -13.05
CA PRO A 18 -1.35 28.87 -13.73
C PRO A 18 -1.65 27.76 -12.70
N MET A 19 -2.83 27.17 -12.79
CA MET A 19 -3.24 26.03 -11.94
C MET A 19 -2.20 24.89 -11.94
N GLY A 20 -1.40 24.78 -13.01
CA GLY A 20 -0.33 23.80 -13.11
C GLY A 20 0.82 23.99 -12.10
N LEU A 21 1.23 25.24 -11.84
CA LEU A 21 2.29 25.52 -10.86
C LEU A 21 1.87 25.11 -9.43
N MET A 22 0.63 25.38 -9.06
CA MET A 22 0.11 25.00 -7.74
C MET A 22 -0.04 23.48 -7.58
N ALA A 23 -0.33 22.76 -8.66
CA ALA A 23 -0.43 21.32 -8.63
C ALA A 23 0.93 20.64 -8.40
N GLU A 24 1.99 21.15 -9.03
CA GLU A 24 3.37 20.68 -8.80
C GLU A 24 3.84 20.97 -7.38
N ASP A 25 3.51 22.14 -6.82
CA ASP A 25 3.81 22.47 -5.43
C ASP A 25 3.09 21.52 -4.46
N TYR A 26 1.80 21.21 -4.68
CA TYR A 26 1.06 20.27 -3.85
C TYR A 26 1.59 18.84 -3.97
N LEU A 27 2.01 18.40 -5.16
CA LEU A 27 2.59 17.08 -5.35
C LEU A 27 3.89 16.92 -4.57
N SER A 28 4.78 17.93 -4.67
CA SER A 28 6.06 17.95 -3.95
C SER A 28 5.88 18.00 -2.43
N GLU A 29 4.95 18.83 -1.94
CA GLU A 29 4.64 18.92 -0.51
C GLU A 29 4.04 17.61 0.02
N ALA A 30 3.15 16.98 -0.75
CA ALA A 30 2.57 15.68 -0.41
C ALA A 30 3.65 14.59 -0.31
N ASP A 31 4.61 14.57 -1.24
CA ASP A 31 5.74 13.66 -1.21
C ASP A 31 6.61 13.88 0.04
N ALA A 32 6.92 15.13 0.35
CA ALA A 32 7.72 15.46 1.53
C ALA A 32 7.04 15.03 2.85
N LEU A 33 5.72 15.21 2.96
CA LEU A 33 4.94 14.72 4.11
C LEU A 33 4.90 13.19 4.15
N TYR A 34 4.71 12.56 3.00
CA TYR A 34 4.69 11.09 2.92
C TYR A 34 6.03 10.49 3.40
N GLU A 35 7.16 11.03 2.97
CA GLU A 35 8.50 10.56 3.36
C GLU A 35 8.81 10.78 4.86
N GLN A 36 8.21 11.77 5.49
CA GLN A 36 8.30 11.94 6.95
C GLN A 36 7.59 10.82 7.71
N GLY A 37 6.62 10.16 7.08
CA GLY A 37 5.90 9.04 7.65
C GLY A 37 5.00 9.41 8.83
N GLY A 38 4.26 8.42 9.31
CA GLY A 38 3.36 8.59 10.44
C GLY A 38 1.93 8.98 10.02
N ILE A 39 1.00 8.71 10.93
CA ILE A 39 -0.43 8.73 10.62
C ILE A 39 -0.93 10.11 10.17
N GLU A 40 -0.48 11.18 10.85
CA GLU A 40 -0.90 12.54 10.52
C GLU A 40 -0.32 13.02 9.19
N ASN A 41 0.97 12.72 8.93
CA ASN A 41 1.61 13.10 7.68
C ASN A 41 1.03 12.34 6.49
N TYR A 42 0.70 11.04 6.63
CA TYR A 42 0.00 10.30 5.56
C TYR A 42 -1.37 10.89 5.27
N LYS A 43 -2.10 11.35 6.30
CA LYS A 43 -3.40 12.00 6.11
C LYS A 43 -3.27 13.32 5.35
N GLN A 44 -2.32 14.17 5.75
CA GLN A 44 -2.05 15.43 5.06
C GLN A 44 -1.57 15.21 3.62
N ALA A 45 -0.69 14.22 3.39
CA ALA A 45 -0.26 13.85 2.05
C ALA A 45 -1.45 13.43 1.15
N ILE A 46 -2.40 12.64 1.68
CA ILE A 46 -3.64 12.30 0.96
C ILE A 46 -4.41 13.56 0.56
N GLU A 47 -4.60 14.50 1.49
CA GLU A 47 -5.34 15.74 1.23
C GLU A 47 -4.68 16.58 0.12
N LEU A 48 -3.35 16.61 0.08
CA LEU A 48 -2.61 17.32 -0.98
C LEU A 48 -2.64 16.59 -2.32
N TYR A 49 -2.48 15.25 -2.34
CA TYR A 49 -2.65 14.48 -3.58
C TYR A 49 -4.06 14.63 -4.16
N LEU A 50 -5.09 14.73 -3.30
CA LEU A 50 -6.45 14.98 -3.76
C LEU A 50 -6.60 16.36 -4.41
N LYS A 51 -5.93 17.42 -3.92
CA LYS A 51 -5.91 18.73 -4.58
C LYS A 51 -5.27 18.68 -5.97
N VAL A 52 -4.17 17.89 -6.12
CA VAL A 52 -3.59 17.66 -7.46
C VAL A 52 -4.61 16.99 -8.38
N LEU A 53 -5.33 15.98 -7.87
CA LEU A 53 -6.33 15.22 -8.62
C LEU A 53 -7.63 15.98 -8.88
N GLU A 54 -7.95 17.02 -8.11
CA GLU A 54 -9.02 17.98 -8.42
C GLU A 54 -8.68 18.79 -9.68
N ALA A 55 -7.42 19.19 -9.83
CA ALA A 55 -6.95 19.92 -11.02
C ALA A 55 -6.74 19.00 -12.24
N ASN A 56 -6.19 17.81 -12.01
CA ASN A 56 -5.94 16.79 -13.05
C ASN A 56 -6.33 15.39 -12.56
N PRO A 57 -7.60 14.97 -12.73
CA PRO A 57 -8.07 13.65 -12.28
C PRO A 57 -7.36 12.45 -12.93
N ASN A 58 -6.67 12.68 -14.05
CA ASN A 58 -5.95 11.68 -14.82
C ASN A 58 -4.43 11.77 -14.63
N ASP A 59 -3.96 12.44 -13.59
CA ASP A 59 -2.55 12.44 -13.25
C ASP A 59 -2.14 11.04 -12.73
N TYR A 60 -1.29 10.37 -13.49
CA TYR A 60 -0.82 9.02 -13.15
C TYR A 60 -0.11 9.00 -11.81
N GLU A 61 0.81 9.94 -11.64
CA GLU A 61 1.70 9.99 -10.47
C GLU A 61 0.92 10.29 -9.19
N ALA A 62 0.08 11.30 -9.23
CA ALA A 62 -0.78 11.64 -8.10
C ALA A 62 -1.76 10.49 -7.74
N ASN A 63 -2.30 9.78 -8.74
CA ASN A 63 -3.22 8.66 -8.49
C ASN A 63 -2.52 7.50 -7.74
N TRP A 64 -1.35 7.02 -8.20
CA TRP A 64 -0.70 5.91 -7.50
C TRP A 64 -0.11 6.34 -6.15
N LYS A 65 0.44 7.56 -6.02
CA LYS A 65 0.94 8.10 -4.75
C LYS A 65 -0.18 8.29 -3.73
N CYS A 66 -1.33 8.77 -4.16
CA CYS A 66 -2.52 8.85 -3.33
C CYS A 66 -2.95 7.45 -2.84
N ALA A 67 -2.99 6.46 -3.73
CA ALA A 67 -3.30 5.07 -3.36
C ALA A 67 -2.29 4.50 -2.35
N ARG A 68 -0.99 4.80 -2.51
CA ARG A 68 0.07 4.46 -1.57
C ARG A 68 -0.19 5.07 -0.20
N ALA A 69 -0.46 6.36 -0.15
CA ALA A 69 -0.71 7.07 1.11
C ALA A 69 -1.97 6.56 1.83
N TYR A 70 -3.04 6.24 1.11
CA TYR A 70 -4.24 5.60 1.66
C TYR A 70 -3.91 4.25 2.32
N ARG A 71 -3.13 3.43 1.64
CA ARG A 71 -2.67 2.13 2.16
C ARG A 71 -1.85 2.29 3.43
N ASP A 72 -0.90 3.22 3.45
CA ASP A 72 0.02 3.37 4.58
C ASP A 72 -0.65 4.03 5.78
N TYR A 73 -1.60 4.93 5.55
CA TYR A 73 -2.47 5.45 6.62
C TYR A 73 -3.24 4.30 7.32
N GLY A 74 -3.88 3.42 6.54
CA GLY A 74 -4.60 2.26 7.09
C GLY A 74 -3.67 1.28 7.82
N LYS A 75 -2.50 0.98 7.24
CA LYS A 75 -1.47 0.13 7.86
C LYS A 75 -1.00 0.70 9.19
N GLU A 76 -0.72 1.98 9.24
CA GLU A 76 -0.22 2.66 10.44
C GLU A 76 -1.31 2.73 11.54
N ALA A 77 -2.55 3.01 11.16
CA ALA A 77 -3.68 2.99 12.09
C ALA A 77 -3.85 1.61 12.75
N LYS A 78 -3.74 0.54 11.97
CA LYS A 78 -3.75 -0.84 12.48
C LYS A 78 -2.55 -1.14 13.38
N LYS A 79 -1.33 -0.77 12.97
CA LYS A 79 -0.10 -1.00 13.74
C LYS A 79 -0.13 -0.31 15.10
N LYS A 80 -0.63 0.91 15.15
CA LYS A 80 -0.77 1.70 16.39
C LYS A 80 -2.03 1.37 17.18
N ASN A 81 -2.87 0.46 16.68
CA ASN A 81 -4.15 0.10 17.29
C ASN A 81 -5.01 1.35 17.60
N VAL A 82 -5.08 2.28 16.65
CA VAL A 82 -5.89 3.50 16.76
C VAL A 82 -7.35 3.11 16.96
N GLU A 83 -8.09 3.85 17.79
CA GLU A 83 -9.52 3.61 17.97
C GLU A 83 -10.25 3.62 16.62
N GLY A 84 -11.10 2.61 16.38
CA GLY A 84 -11.80 2.45 15.11
C GLY A 84 -10.88 2.06 13.91
N TRP A 85 -9.67 1.55 14.15
CA TRP A 85 -8.74 1.21 13.06
C TRP A 85 -9.35 0.28 11.99
N LYS A 86 -10.31 -0.59 12.35
CA LYS A 86 -10.98 -1.45 11.36
C LYS A 86 -11.80 -0.64 10.36
N ASP A 87 -12.58 0.33 10.85
CA ASP A 87 -13.38 1.23 10.01
C ASP A 87 -12.45 2.11 9.15
N ILE A 88 -11.33 2.54 9.71
CA ILE A 88 -10.27 3.24 8.96
C ILE A 88 -9.78 2.34 7.84
N CYS A 89 -9.37 1.10 8.10
CA CYS A 89 -8.88 0.17 7.10
C CYS A 89 -9.94 -0.11 6.02
N ALA A 90 -11.21 -0.33 6.39
CA ALA A 90 -12.30 -0.55 5.45
C ALA A 90 -12.50 0.66 4.51
N ARG A 91 -12.58 1.87 5.07
CA ARG A 91 -12.80 3.09 4.29
C ARG A 91 -11.60 3.46 3.44
N TYR A 92 -10.42 3.55 4.04
CA TYR A 92 -9.22 4.01 3.33
C TYR A 92 -8.70 2.99 2.34
N GLY A 93 -8.77 1.68 2.65
CA GLY A 93 -8.45 0.65 1.67
C GLY A 93 -9.36 0.70 0.45
N LYS A 94 -10.67 0.97 0.63
CA LYS A 94 -11.62 1.13 -0.48
C LYS A 94 -11.33 2.35 -1.34
N GLU A 95 -11.02 3.50 -0.72
CA GLU A 95 -10.62 4.70 -1.46
C GLU A 95 -9.29 4.48 -2.19
N GLY A 96 -8.28 3.91 -1.52
CA GLY A 96 -7.00 3.61 -2.15
C GLY A 96 -7.13 2.70 -3.38
N MET A 97 -8.04 1.70 -3.36
CA MET A 97 -8.33 0.88 -4.55
C MET A 97 -8.84 1.71 -5.74
N LYS A 98 -9.64 2.76 -5.52
CA LYS A 98 -10.16 3.62 -6.60
C LYS A 98 -9.04 4.37 -7.30
N TYR A 99 -8.13 4.97 -6.53
CA TYR A 99 -7.01 5.72 -7.09
C TYR A 99 -5.99 4.79 -7.75
N ALA A 100 -5.71 3.62 -7.15
CA ALA A 100 -4.88 2.62 -7.80
C ALA A 100 -5.48 2.12 -9.12
N GLN A 101 -6.80 1.93 -9.19
CA GLN A 101 -7.47 1.55 -10.43
C GLN A 101 -7.33 2.62 -11.52
N LYS A 102 -7.45 3.90 -11.17
CA LYS A 102 -7.20 5.00 -12.12
C LYS A 102 -5.75 5.00 -12.61
N ALA A 103 -4.79 4.78 -11.71
CA ALA A 103 -3.39 4.67 -12.10
C ALA A 103 -3.15 3.48 -13.06
N ILE A 104 -3.81 2.32 -12.87
CA ILE A 104 -3.74 1.19 -13.81
C ILE A 104 -4.28 1.59 -15.19
N GLU A 105 -5.39 2.31 -15.26
CA GLU A 105 -6.01 2.76 -16.51
C GLU A 105 -5.10 3.71 -17.30
N GLN A 106 -4.35 4.57 -16.59
CA GLN A 106 -3.43 5.53 -17.17
C GLN A 106 -2.06 4.93 -17.52
N GLY A 107 -1.62 3.94 -16.74
CA GLY A 107 -0.31 3.29 -16.91
C GLY A 107 -0.36 1.77 -16.78
N PRO A 108 -1.05 1.02 -17.67
CA PRO A 108 -1.26 -0.42 -17.52
C PRO A 108 0.02 -1.26 -17.57
N ASN A 109 1.11 -0.67 -18.05
CA ASN A 109 2.43 -1.29 -18.11
C ASN A 109 3.42 -0.74 -17.07
N LYS A 110 2.92 0.00 -16.08
CA LYS A 110 3.71 0.48 -14.93
C LYS A 110 3.33 -0.31 -13.67
N PRO A 111 4.27 -0.62 -12.78
CA PRO A 111 4.01 -1.49 -11.62
C PRO A 111 3.15 -0.84 -10.54
N ASP A 112 3.26 0.48 -10.36
CA ASP A 112 2.75 1.22 -9.21
C ASP A 112 1.24 1.01 -8.96
N GLY A 113 0.43 1.28 -9.97
CA GLY A 113 -1.03 1.14 -9.86
C GLY A 113 -1.46 -0.28 -9.51
N HIS A 114 -0.85 -1.27 -10.15
CA HIS A 114 -1.13 -2.69 -9.87
C HIS A 114 -0.72 -3.07 -8.45
N TYR A 115 0.47 -2.69 -8.03
CA TYR A 115 0.98 -2.99 -6.70
C TYR A 115 0.10 -2.42 -5.60
N TYR A 116 -0.17 -1.11 -5.66
CA TYR A 116 -0.98 -0.45 -4.64
C TYR A 116 -2.46 -0.83 -4.69
N TYR A 117 -2.99 -1.30 -5.84
CA TYR A 117 -4.32 -1.90 -5.88
C TYR A 117 -4.39 -3.14 -4.97
N GLY A 118 -3.48 -4.08 -5.16
CA GLY A 118 -3.44 -5.30 -4.35
C GLY A 118 -3.22 -5.04 -2.86
N LEU A 119 -2.32 -4.11 -2.52
CA LEU A 119 -2.07 -3.74 -1.13
C LEU A 119 -3.28 -3.08 -0.46
N ASN A 120 -4.02 -2.23 -1.18
CA ASN A 120 -5.24 -1.61 -0.65
C ASN A 120 -6.38 -2.63 -0.45
N VAL A 121 -6.47 -3.68 -1.29
CA VAL A 121 -7.38 -4.81 -1.01
C VAL A 121 -6.98 -5.50 0.31
N GLY A 122 -5.69 -5.64 0.59
CA GLY A 122 -5.20 -6.16 1.87
C GLY A 122 -5.67 -5.32 3.06
N ILE A 123 -5.49 -4.00 2.99
CA ILE A 123 -5.95 -3.06 4.04
C ILE A 123 -7.48 -3.12 4.18
N TYR A 124 -8.23 -3.08 3.09
CA TYR A 124 -9.67 -3.24 3.11
C TYR A 124 -10.10 -4.54 3.82
N SER A 125 -9.44 -5.65 3.50
CA SER A 125 -9.72 -6.96 4.12
C SER A 125 -9.41 -7.00 5.62
N ASP A 126 -8.46 -6.21 6.09
CA ASP A 126 -8.19 -6.06 7.53
C ASP A 126 -9.35 -5.37 8.26
N GLY A 127 -10.04 -4.44 7.58
CA GLY A 127 -11.19 -3.73 8.13
C GLY A 127 -12.48 -4.57 8.14
N VAL A 128 -12.80 -5.22 7.01
CA VAL A 128 -14.07 -5.95 6.86
C VAL A 128 -13.94 -7.46 7.13
N SER A 129 -13.16 -8.14 6.45
CA SER A 129 -12.64 -9.51 6.56
C SER A 129 -12.17 -10.00 5.18
N VAL A 130 -11.31 -11.01 5.16
CA VAL A 130 -10.88 -11.62 3.89
C VAL A 130 -12.05 -12.33 3.18
N LEU A 131 -13.01 -12.87 3.94
CA LEU A 131 -14.21 -13.51 3.38
C LEU A 131 -15.12 -12.48 2.70
N THR A 132 -15.30 -11.30 3.27
CA THR A 132 -16.08 -10.21 2.67
C THR A 132 -15.40 -9.76 1.35
N ALA A 133 -14.11 -9.53 1.36
CA ALA A 133 -13.36 -9.16 0.16
C ALA A 133 -13.45 -10.25 -0.94
N LEU A 134 -13.47 -11.53 -0.56
CA LEU A 134 -13.69 -12.66 -1.48
C LEU A 134 -15.10 -12.62 -2.08
N ALA A 135 -16.13 -12.40 -1.27
CA ALA A 135 -17.52 -12.30 -1.72
C ALA A 135 -17.74 -11.12 -2.68
N GLU A 136 -16.98 -10.04 -2.52
CA GLU A 136 -16.96 -8.89 -3.44
C GLU A 136 -16.14 -9.12 -4.72
N GLY A 137 -15.63 -10.34 -4.93
CA GLY A 137 -14.90 -10.72 -6.14
C GLY A 137 -13.48 -10.14 -6.24
N LEU A 138 -12.93 -9.61 -5.15
CA LEU A 138 -11.62 -8.94 -5.16
C LEU A 138 -10.44 -9.92 -5.34
N LYS A 139 -10.61 -11.22 -5.06
CA LYS A 139 -9.54 -12.24 -5.17
C LYS A 139 -8.83 -12.20 -6.53
N SER A 140 -9.61 -12.31 -7.62
CA SER A 140 -9.03 -12.42 -8.96
C SER A 140 -8.35 -11.13 -9.42
N LYS A 141 -8.90 -9.97 -9.03
CA LYS A 141 -8.28 -8.68 -9.32
C LYS A 141 -6.96 -8.53 -8.55
N THR A 142 -6.96 -8.84 -7.25
CA THR A 142 -5.76 -8.79 -6.41
C THR A 142 -4.66 -9.70 -6.92
N GLN A 143 -5.01 -10.96 -7.26
CA GLN A 143 -4.06 -11.90 -7.82
C GLN A 143 -3.42 -11.36 -9.09
N ARG A 144 -4.23 -10.95 -10.08
CA ARG A 144 -3.72 -10.39 -11.34
C ARG A 144 -2.88 -9.13 -11.13
N SER A 145 -3.26 -8.28 -10.20
CA SER A 145 -2.50 -7.06 -9.89
C SER A 145 -1.11 -7.39 -9.36
N PHE A 146 -0.98 -8.29 -8.40
CA PHE A 146 0.33 -8.70 -7.90
C PHE A 146 1.15 -9.48 -8.93
N GLU A 147 0.52 -10.40 -9.68
CA GLU A 147 1.19 -11.13 -10.77
C GLU A 147 1.68 -10.15 -11.84
N ARG A 148 0.86 -9.15 -12.21
CA ARG A 148 1.28 -8.13 -13.18
C ARG A 148 2.42 -7.27 -12.69
N THR A 149 2.40 -6.85 -11.42
CA THR A 149 3.52 -6.12 -10.83
C THR A 149 4.79 -6.96 -10.85
N TYR A 150 4.70 -8.24 -10.46
CA TYR A 150 5.82 -9.18 -10.48
C TYR A 150 6.43 -9.36 -11.89
N GLU A 151 5.58 -9.47 -12.93
CA GLU A 151 6.02 -9.56 -14.31
C GLU A 151 6.72 -8.28 -14.80
N LEU A 152 6.21 -7.11 -14.41
CA LEU A 152 6.75 -5.82 -14.82
C LEU A 152 8.07 -5.51 -14.12
N ASP A 153 8.10 -5.68 -12.82
CA ASP A 153 9.28 -5.49 -11.96
C ASP A 153 9.13 -6.21 -10.63
N LYS A 154 9.69 -7.41 -10.53
CA LYS A 154 9.64 -8.18 -9.29
C LYS A 154 10.45 -7.59 -8.13
N MET A 155 11.37 -6.67 -8.44
CA MET A 155 12.20 -5.98 -7.44
C MET A 155 11.61 -4.63 -7.01
N TYR A 156 10.48 -4.20 -7.61
CA TYR A 156 9.77 -2.99 -7.24
C TYR A 156 9.51 -2.93 -5.72
N ASP A 157 9.66 -1.74 -5.15
CA ASP A 157 9.38 -1.47 -3.72
C ASP A 157 10.00 -2.54 -2.78
N ASP A 158 11.34 -2.67 -2.84
CA ASP A 158 12.11 -3.63 -2.03
C ASP A 158 11.70 -5.11 -2.23
N ALA A 159 11.48 -5.50 -3.49
CA ALA A 159 10.97 -6.81 -3.87
C ALA A 159 9.56 -7.12 -3.29
N GLY A 160 8.79 -6.06 -3.06
CA GLY A 160 7.45 -6.10 -2.52
C GLY A 160 6.48 -7.02 -3.26
N PRO A 161 6.48 -7.10 -4.62
CA PRO A 161 5.62 -8.01 -5.36
C PRO A 161 5.83 -9.48 -5.01
N ILE A 162 7.07 -9.90 -4.76
CA ILE A 162 7.39 -11.27 -4.32
C ILE A 162 6.75 -11.53 -2.95
N LEU A 163 6.96 -10.62 -2.00
CA LEU A 163 6.42 -10.75 -0.64
C LEU A 163 4.89 -10.70 -0.63
N ALA A 164 4.29 -9.83 -1.44
CA ALA A 164 2.85 -9.68 -1.58
C ALA A 164 2.18 -10.93 -2.15
N LEU A 165 2.77 -11.57 -3.18
CA LEU A 165 2.30 -12.84 -3.73
C LEU A 165 2.39 -13.95 -2.69
N GLY A 166 3.48 -14.04 -1.95
CA GLY A 166 3.61 -14.98 -0.83
C GLY A 166 2.49 -14.79 0.18
N ARG A 167 2.25 -13.55 0.60
CA ARG A 167 1.17 -13.22 1.55
C ARG A 167 -0.21 -13.53 0.99
N PHE A 168 -0.49 -13.19 -0.27
CA PHE A 168 -1.75 -13.49 -0.93
C PHE A 168 -2.09 -14.98 -0.87
N TRP A 169 -1.17 -15.87 -1.31
CA TRP A 169 -1.38 -17.32 -1.30
C TRP A 169 -1.47 -17.92 0.10
N ALA A 170 -0.84 -17.28 1.08
CA ALA A 170 -0.89 -17.69 2.48
C ALA A 170 -2.22 -17.38 3.19
N VAL A 171 -2.93 -16.30 2.79
CA VAL A 171 -4.10 -15.78 3.51
C VAL A 171 -5.42 -15.95 2.78
N VAL A 172 -5.41 -16.09 1.44
CA VAL A 172 -6.65 -16.33 0.69
C VAL A 172 -7.38 -17.55 1.26
N PRO A 173 -8.74 -17.50 1.41
CA PRO A 173 -9.48 -18.60 2.03
C PRO A 173 -9.40 -19.92 1.24
N TRP A 174 -9.56 -21.03 1.93
CA TRP A 174 -9.81 -22.31 1.28
C TRP A 174 -11.09 -22.20 0.40
N PRO A 175 -11.12 -22.80 -0.82
CA PRO A 175 -10.14 -23.74 -1.41
C PRO A 175 -9.00 -23.07 -2.19
N PHE A 176 -8.89 -21.75 -2.21
CA PHE A 176 -7.93 -21.01 -3.04
C PHE A 176 -6.53 -20.91 -2.41
N ARG A 177 -6.41 -21.23 -1.11
CA ARG A 177 -5.13 -21.14 -0.39
C ARG A 177 -4.15 -22.18 -0.92
N ASP A 178 -2.94 -21.70 -1.22
CA ASP A 178 -1.83 -22.54 -1.65
C ASP A 178 -0.58 -22.24 -0.81
N LYS A 179 -0.33 -23.11 0.17
CA LYS A 179 0.79 -22.94 1.10
C LYS A 179 2.15 -23.20 0.46
N GLU A 180 2.22 -24.12 -0.49
CA GLU A 180 3.47 -24.43 -1.21
C GLU A 180 3.86 -23.26 -2.11
N LYS A 181 2.89 -22.70 -2.83
CA LYS A 181 3.10 -21.51 -3.64
C LYS A 181 3.49 -20.31 -2.78
N ALA A 182 2.84 -20.13 -1.61
CA ALA A 182 3.23 -19.10 -0.66
C ALA A 182 4.67 -19.27 -0.18
N LEU A 183 5.07 -20.51 0.17
CA LEU A 183 6.44 -20.80 0.59
C LEU A 183 7.44 -20.53 -0.52
N THR A 184 7.14 -20.87 -1.77
CA THR A 184 8.00 -20.61 -2.93
C THR A 184 8.32 -19.11 -3.03
N TYR A 185 7.31 -18.23 -2.97
CA TYR A 185 7.53 -16.78 -2.99
C TYR A 185 8.29 -16.29 -1.75
N TYR A 186 8.03 -16.81 -0.55
CA TYR A 186 8.78 -16.41 0.63
C TYR A 186 10.25 -16.84 0.55
N ARG A 187 10.56 -17.98 -0.05
CA ARG A 187 11.95 -18.41 -0.30
C ARG A 187 12.62 -17.55 -1.37
N GLU A 188 11.89 -17.16 -2.42
CA GLU A 188 12.40 -16.20 -3.41
C GLU A 188 12.70 -14.84 -2.74
N TYR A 189 11.80 -14.33 -1.89
CA TYR A 189 12.06 -13.10 -1.14
C TYR A 189 13.25 -13.23 -0.18
N GLN A 190 13.40 -14.39 0.47
CA GLN A 190 14.54 -14.68 1.35
C GLN A 190 15.88 -14.59 0.62
N ALA A 191 15.93 -14.89 -0.66
CA ALA A 191 17.13 -14.78 -1.48
C ALA A 191 17.47 -13.34 -1.89
N THR A 192 16.60 -12.35 -1.62
CA THR A 192 16.87 -10.94 -1.91
C THR A 192 17.68 -10.28 -0.78
N LYS A 193 18.38 -9.18 -1.10
CA LYS A 193 19.07 -8.37 -0.09
C LYS A 193 18.12 -7.79 0.97
N TYR A 194 16.88 -7.51 0.59
CA TYR A 194 15.87 -6.90 1.45
C TYR A 194 15.39 -7.79 2.59
N PHE A 195 15.53 -9.11 2.47
CA PHE A 195 15.12 -10.03 3.54
C PHE A 195 15.88 -9.79 4.84
N ALA A 196 17.15 -9.44 4.76
CA ALA A 196 17.96 -9.16 5.94
C ALA A 196 17.47 -7.90 6.69
N GLU A 197 16.95 -6.90 5.95
CA GLU A 197 16.58 -5.59 6.45
C GLU A 197 15.12 -5.52 6.94
N LYS A 198 14.21 -6.32 6.33
CA LYS A 198 12.76 -6.23 6.58
C LYS A 198 12.26 -7.33 7.50
N ASP A 199 11.66 -6.96 8.61
CA ASP A 199 11.08 -7.91 9.58
C ASP A 199 9.81 -8.61 9.06
N GLU A 200 9.05 -7.92 8.18
CA GLU A 200 7.82 -8.44 7.62
C GLU A 200 8.04 -9.76 6.86
N GLY A 201 9.10 -9.82 6.03
CA GLY A 201 9.46 -11.05 5.30
C GLY A 201 9.87 -12.21 6.21
N LYS A 202 10.64 -11.92 7.26
CA LYS A 202 11.05 -12.92 8.26
C LYS A 202 9.84 -13.52 8.99
N ILE A 203 8.90 -12.67 9.44
CA ILE A 203 7.68 -13.11 10.13
C ILE A 203 6.79 -13.94 9.22
N TYR A 204 6.58 -13.52 7.97
CA TYR A 204 5.73 -14.26 7.04
C TYR A 204 6.31 -15.64 6.70
N LEU A 205 7.62 -15.74 6.48
CA LEU A 205 8.28 -17.02 6.27
C LEU A 205 8.16 -17.90 7.51
N ALA A 206 8.48 -17.38 8.70
CA ALA A 206 8.37 -18.12 9.94
C ALA A 206 6.96 -18.64 10.21
N GLU A 207 5.94 -17.78 10.03
CA GLU A 207 4.54 -18.16 10.18
C GLU A 207 4.14 -19.28 9.19
N MET A 208 4.66 -19.25 7.97
CA MET A 208 4.42 -20.29 6.98
C MET A 208 5.08 -21.61 7.36
N LEU A 209 6.35 -21.59 7.78
CA LEU A 209 7.08 -22.77 8.24
C LEU A 209 6.35 -23.47 9.41
N LEU A 210 5.79 -22.69 10.34
CA LEU A 210 4.99 -23.23 11.46
C LEU A 210 3.66 -23.84 11.02
N LYS A 211 3.08 -23.40 9.89
CA LYS A 211 1.80 -23.92 9.36
C LYS A 211 1.95 -25.14 8.45
N LEU A 212 3.16 -25.46 8.05
CA LEU A 212 3.47 -26.62 7.19
C LEU A 212 3.68 -27.86 8.08
N LYS A 213 2.62 -28.63 8.32
CA LYS A 213 2.69 -29.87 9.11
C LYS A 213 3.67 -30.87 8.48
N GLY A 214 4.73 -31.21 9.21
CA GLY A 214 5.71 -32.22 8.84
C GLY A 214 6.72 -31.82 7.74
N ARG A 215 6.62 -30.62 7.19
CA ARG A 215 7.54 -30.09 6.17
C ARG A 215 8.18 -28.76 6.56
N GLY A 216 7.69 -28.14 7.64
CA GLY A 216 8.23 -26.88 8.12
C GLY A 216 9.45 -27.10 8.99
N ASP A 217 10.45 -26.26 8.83
CA ASP A 217 11.59 -26.21 9.72
C ASP A 217 11.27 -25.32 10.93
N LYS A 218 10.89 -25.98 12.05
CA LYS A 218 10.61 -25.27 13.30
C LYS A 218 11.83 -24.55 13.87
N ALA A 219 13.03 -25.09 13.64
CA ALA A 219 14.27 -24.48 14.11
C ALA A 219 14.54 -23.18 13.33
N GLU A 220 14.37 -23.21 12.00
CA GLU A 220 14.48 -22.01 11.17
C GLU A 220 13.42 -20.97 11.56
N ALA A 221 12.16 -21.40 11.69
CA ALA A 221 11.08 -20.49 12.11
C ALA A 221 11.41 -19.81 13.44
N LYS A 222 11.89 -20.58 14.43
CA LYS A 222 12.30 -20.06 15.73
C LYS A 222 13.43 -19.04 15.59
N ALA A 223 14.48 -19.36 14.84
CA ALA A 223 15.61 -18.46 14.63
C ALA A 223 15.22 -17.13 13.95
N LEU A 224 14.28 -17.19 12.97
CA LEU A 224 13.75 -15.98 12.34
C LEU A 224 12.95 -15.13 13.34
N LEU A 225 12.09 -15.75 14.14
CA LEU A 225 11.28 -15.06 15.14
C LEU A 225 12.14 -14.46 16.27
N GLU A 226 13.20 -15.15 16.71
CA GLU A 226 14.13 -14.62 17.70
C GLU A 226 14.83 -13.36 17.20
N LYS A 227 15.16 -13.28 15.91
CA LYS A 227 15.70 -12.04 15.30
C LYS A 227 14.68 -10.92 15.33
N VAL A 228 13.42 -11.19 14.92
CA VAL A 228 12.37 -10.18 14.88
C VAL A 228 11.91 -9.77 16.28
N ALA A 229 12.06 -10.63 17.28
CA ALA A 229 11.80 -10.28 18.68
C ALA A 229 12.74 -9.19 19.23
N GLN A 230 13.83 -8.87 18.53
CA GLN A 230 14.74 -7.77 18.84
C GLN A 230 14.47 -6.50 18.00
N SER A 231 13.40 -6.50 17.18
CA SER A 231 13.05 -5.36 16.33
C SER A 231 12.75 -4.09 17.13
N ASP A 232 13.17 -2.95 16.60
CA ASP A 232 12.75 -1.64 17.11
C ASP A 232 11.27 -1.37 16.84
N ASP A 233 10.71 -1.98 15.78
CA ASP A 233 9.27 -1.91 15.48
C ASP A 233 8.47 -2.76 16.48
N ARG A 234 7.78 -2.07 17.39
CA ARG A 234 6.96 -2.70 18.44
C ARG A 234 5.95 -3.71 17.87
N TYR A 235 5.32 -3.42 16.73
CA TYR A 235 4.32 -4.29 16.13
C TYR A 235 4.89 -5.64 15.72
N PHE A 236 6.05 -5.65 15.03
CA PHE A 236 6.71 -6.89 14.63
C PHE A 236 7.30 -7.62 15.83
N ARG A 237 7.89 -6.91 16.77
CA ARG A 237 8.41 -7.51 18.02
C ARG A 237 7.32 -8.25 18.80
N GLU A 238 6.16 -7.64 19.01
CA GLU A 238 5.04 -8.27 19.69
C GLU A 238 4.47 -9.46 18.90
N TRP A 239 4.42 -9.35 17.55
CA TRP A 239 3.97 -10.45 16.71
C TRP A 239 4.92 -11.65 16.79
N ALA A 240 6.23 -11.45 16.72
CA ALA A 240 7.24 -12.49 16.86
C ALA A 240 7.13 -13.19 18.24
N ASN A 241 7.00 -12.43 19.33
CA ASN A 241 6.84 -12.98 20.67
C ASN A 241 5.60 -13.88 20.80
N ARG A 242 4.44 -13.43 20.28
CA ARG A 242 3.22 -14.28 20.25
C ARG A 242 3.38 -15.58 19.47
N LEU A 243 4.22 -15.59 18.41
CA LEU A 243 4.48 -16.81 17.66
C LEU A 243 5.49 -17.70 18.40
N LEU A 244 6.50 -17.16 19.06
CA LEU A 244 7.47 -17.91 19.88
C LEU A 244 6.80 -18.62 21.06
N GLU A 245 5.80 -18.01 21.69
CA GLU A 245 5.02 -18.65 22.75
C GLU A 245 4.30 -19.92 22.29
N LYS A 246 3.89 -19.99 21.00
CA LYS A 246 3.21 -21.16 20.42
C LYS A 246 4.17 -22.30 20.04
N ILE A 247 5.47 -22.07 20.08
CA ILE A 247 6.50 -23.06 19.70
C ILE A 247 7.06 -23.77 20.96
N LYS A 248 6.90 -23.14 22.12
CA LYS A 248 7.23 -23.76 23.41
C LYS A 248 6.34 -24.99 23.64
#